data_215deaa60373837ac652b09198e29c06
#
_entry.id   215deaa60373837ac652b09198e29c06
#
_cell.length_a   1.000
_cell.length_b   1.000
_cell.length_c   1.000
_cell.angle_alpha   90.00
_cell.angle_beta   90.00
_cell.angle_gamma   90.00
#
_symmetry.space_group_name_H-M   'P 1'
#
loop_
_entity.id
_entity.type
_entity.pdbx_description
1 polymer ?
#
loop_
_entity_poly.entity_id
_entity_poly.type
_entity_poly.pdbx_seq_one_letter_code
_entity_poly.pdbx_strand_id
1 'polypeptide(L)'
;KAAPDLVKGVVALDPVTIDPSFLAFSRLAFRLWPERPQLIRGAIGRPHRFSDHGAAFNFYRGKRAFTDVSDKELMDYVLAAHVATSEGVELRFSGAWEACVYRSPPNLWRTLKTTKVPVHVLGGERSYVITPKVANRLRSIKQIDFRTLDAGHLLPMEKPQETAGFVINCLGQHSDSELS
;
A
#
# COMPACT_ATOMS: atom_id res chain seq x y z
N LYS A 1 17.15 4.50 9.77
CA LYS A 1 18.56 4.58 10.20
C LYS A 1 18.90 5.85 10.99
N ALA A 2 18.13 6.93 10.81
CA ALA A 2 18.42 8.21 11.46
C ALA A 2 18.09 8.22 12.97
N ALA A 3 17.13 7.40 13.42
CA ALA A 3 16.70 7.33 14.82
C ALA A 3 16.22 5.90 15.15
N PRO A 4 17.13 4.90 15.21
CA PRO A 4 16.76 3.50 15.42
C PRO A 4 16.06 3.28 16.76
N ASP A 5 16.39 4.06 17.77
CA ASP A 5 15.86 3.91 19.13
C ASP A 5 14.41 4.41 19.28
N LEU A 6 13.88 5.12 18.26
CA LEU A 6 12.49 5.57 18.21
C LEU A 6 11.54 4.55 17.56
N VAL A 7 12.07 3.49 16.95
CA VAL A 7 11.27 2.50 16.21
C VAL A 7 11.51 1.12 16.82
N LYS A 8 10.51 0.57 17.49
CA LYS A 8 10.57 -0.77 18.12
C LYS A 8 10.32 -1.90 17.12
N GLY A 9 9.52 -1.65 16.08
CA GLY A 9 9.17 -2.61 15.04
C GLY A 9 8.43 -1.95 13.89
N VAL A 10 8.21 -2.70 12.82
CA VAL A 10 7.46 -2.26 11.64
C VAL A 10 6.40 -3.29 11.31
N VAL A 11 5.16 -2.84 11.13
CA VAL A 11 4.09 -3.64 10.54
C VAL A 11 3.78 -3.07 9.16
N ALA A 12 3.87 -3.89 8.12
CA ALA A 12 3.62 -3.50 6.74
C ALA A 12 2.51 -4.36 6.13
N LEU A 13 1.48 -3.70 5.60
CA LEU A 13 0.30 -4.33 5.01
C LEU A 13 0.42 -4.23 3.49
N ASP A 14 0.63 -5.36 2.84
CA ASP A 14 0.84 -5.54 1.40
C ASP A 14 1.79 -4.49 0.77
N PRO A 15 3.01 -4.33 1.32
CA PRO A 15 3.88 -3.22 0.95
C PRO A 15 4.38 -3.34 -0.50
N VAL A 16 4.44 -2.22 -1.20
CA VAL A 16 5.01 -2.14 -2.55
C VAL A 16 6.53 -2.34 -2.48
N THR A 17 6.97 -3.58 -2.66
CA THR A 17 8.38 -3.98 -2.69
C THR A 17 8.78 -4.45 -4.08
N ILE A 18 9.25 -3.53 -4.90
CA ILE A 18 9.56 -3.79 -6.30
C ILE A 18 10.85 -4.62 -6.43
N ASP A 19 10.82 -5.64 -7.29
CA ASP A 19 12.03 -6.44 -7.60
C ASP A 19 13.17 -5.52 -8.11
N PRO A 20 14.41 -5.66 -7.63
CA PRO A 20 15.50 -4.76 -7.98
C PRO A 20 15.83 -4.70 -9.46
N SER A 21 15.68 -5.80 -10.21
CA SER A 21 15.93 -5.82 -11.65
C SER A 21 14.85 -5.01 -12.39
N PHE A 22 13.60 -5.16 -11.99
CA PHE A 22 12.50 -4.36 -12.52
C PHE A 22 12.63 -2.89 -12.13
N LEU A 23 13.09 -2.61 -10.90
CA LEU A 23 13.31 -1.24 -10.42
C LEU A 23 14.39 -0.52 -11.24
N ALA A 24 15.50 -1.20 -11.56
CA ALA A 24 16.56 -0.62 -12.41
C ALA A 24 16.04 -0.31 -13.81
N PHE A 25 15.31 -1.24 -14.43
CA PHE A 25 14.66 -1.05 -15.72
C PHE A 25 13.62 0.08 -15.70
N SER A 26 12.74 0.09 -14.68
CA SER A 26 11.68 1.11 -14.56
C SER A 26 12.24 2.52 -14.39
N ARG A 27 13.34 2.69 -13.63
CA ARG A 27 14.01 3.99 -13.48
C ARG A 27 14.52 4.53 -14.80
N LEU A 28 15.13 3.68 -15.63
CA LEU A 28 15.57 4.06 -16.97
C LEU A 28 14.36 4.39 -17.86
N ALA A 29 13.34 3.54 -17.84
CA ALA A 29 12.12 3.76 -18.63
C ALA A 29 11.38 5.04 -18.21
N PHE A 30 11.27 5.34 -16.91
CA PHE A 30 10.65 6.59 -16.43
C PHE A 30 11.46 7.84 -16.79
N ARG A 31 12.78 7.71 -16.89
CA ARG A 31 13.64 8.82 -17.35
C ARG A 31 13.45 9.12 -18.83
N LEU A 32 13.28 8.09 -19.67
CA LEU A 32 13.13 8.23 -21.12
C LEU A 32 11.68 8.51 -21.54
N TRP A 33 10.70 7.95 -20.83
CA TRP A 33 9.27 8.05 -21.14
C TRP A 33 8.43 8.21 -19.85
N PRO A 34 8.44 9.40 -19.23
CA PRO A 34 7.88 9.62 -17.88
C PRO A 34 6.37 9.38 -17.77
N GLU A 35 5.64 9.43 -18.89
CA GLU A 35 4.16 9.30 -18.89
C GLU A 35 3.65 8.02 -19.60
N ARG A 36 4.55 7.21 -20.17
CA ARG A 36 4.14 5.98 -20.87
C ARG A 36 3.53 4.88 -20.01
N PRO A 37 3.94 4.64 -18.75
CA PRO A 37 3.35 3.60 -17.94
C PRO A 37 1.86 3.82 -17.71
N GLN A 38 1.06 2.79 -17.97
CA GLN A 38 -0.41 2.84 -17.82
C GLN A 38 -0.85 3.27 -16.42
N LEU A 39 -0.10 2.86 -15.38
CA LEU A 39 -0.35 3.25 -14.00
C LEU A 39 -0.27 4.77 -13.79
N ILE A 40 0.75 5.41 -14.37
CA ILE A 40 0.95 6.87 -14.28
C ILE A 40 -0.15 7.60 -15.04
N ARG A 41 -0.47 7.17 -16.26
CA ARG A 41 -1.57 7.76 -17.03
C ARG A 41 -2.91 7.59 -16.33
N GLY A 42 -3.15 6.42 -15.72
CA GLY A 42 -4.35 6.16 -14.95
C GLY A 42 -4.48 7.06 -13.73
N ALA A 43 -3.38 7.37 -13.04
CA ALA A 43 -3.38 8.32 -11.93
C ALA A 43 -3.67 9.75 -12.38
N ILE A 44 -2.97 10.22 -13.42
CA ILE A 44 -3.17 11.58 -13.98
C ILE A 44 -4.58 11.77 -14.53
N GLY A 45 -5.12 10.76 -15.23
CA GLY A 45 -6.46 10.81 -15.85
C GLY A 45 -7.62 10.51 -14.89
N ARG A 46 -7.36 10.28 -13.60
CA ARG A 46 -8.42 10.03 -12.62
C ARG A 46 -9.24 11.30 -12.40
N PRO A 47 -10.58 11.22 -12.39
CA PRO A 47 -11.42 12.32 -11.99
C PRO A 47 -11.04 12.85 -10.61
N HIS A 48 -10.84 14.15 -10.50
CA HIS A 48 -10.44 14.80 -9.27
C HIS A 48 -11.64 15.33 -8.48
N ARG A 49 -12.75 15.62 -9.18
CA ARG A 49 -14.00 16.19 -8.65
C ARG A 49 -15.20 15.33 -8.99
N PHE A 50 -16.16 15.29 -8.08
CA PHE A 50 -17.44 14.63 -8.25
C PHE A 50 -18.55 15.55 -7.70
N SER A 51 -19.79 15.37 -8.17
CA SER A 51 -20.94 16.13 -7.67
C SER A 51 -21.18 15.93 -6.17
N ASP A 52 -20.92 14.72 -5.70
CA ASP A 52 -21.11 14.31 -4.31
C ASP A 52 -20.35 12.98 -4.01
N HIS A 53 -20.39 12.53 -2.77
CA HIS A 53 -19.77 11.26 -2.35
C HIS A 53 -20.41 10.05 -3.02
N GLY A 54 -21.70 10.09 -3.36
CA GLY A 54 -22.39 9.00 -4.07
C GLY A 54 -21.85 8.82 -5.48
N ALA A 55 -21.62 9.91 -6.20
CA ALA A 55 -21.00 9.87 -7.53
C ALA A 55 -19.56 9.34 -7.47
N ALA A 56 -18.80 9.76 -6.47
CA ALA A 56 -17.46 9.21 -6.22
C ALA A 56 -17.50 7.71 -5.89
N PHE A 57 -18.42 7.28 -5.02
CA PHE A 57 -18.63 5.87 -4.69
C PHE A 57 -18.92 5.04 -5.95
N ASN A 58 -19.87 5.44 -6.76
CA ASN A 58 -20.23 4.73 -7.99
C ASN A 58 -19.06 4.63 -8.97
N PHE A 59 -18.24 5.68 -9.08
CA PHE A 59 -17.03 5.65 -9.88
C PHE A 59 -16.03 4.59 -9.37
N TYR A 60 -15.76 4.54 -8.06
CA TYR A 60 -14.81 3.57 -7.49
C TYR A 60 -15.37 2.15 -7.47
N ARG A 61 -16.66 1.96 -7.24
CA ARG A 61 -17.32 0.64 -7.28
C ARG A 61 -17.13 -0.05 -8.63
N GLY A 62 -17.10 0.72 -9.71
CA GLY A 62 -16.80 0.20 -11.05
C GLY A 62 -15.32 -0.19 -11.29
N LYS A 63 -14.42 -0.02 -10.32
CA LYS A 63 -12.99 -0.32 -10.49
C LYS A 63 -12.64 -1.69 -9.95
N ARG A 64 -11.88 -2.47 -10.73
CA ARG A 64 -11.44 -3.82 -10.37
C ARG A 64 -10.73 -3.88 -8.99
N ALA A 65 -10.00 -2.83 -8.61
CA ALA A 65 -9.30 -2.78 -7.34
C ALA A 65 -10.23 -2.86 -6.11
N PHE A 66 -11.50 -2.49 -6.25
CA PHE A 66 -12.48 -2.48 -5.17
C PHE A 66 -13.51 -3.61 -5.24
N THR A 67 -13.32 -4.60 -6.12
CA THR A 67 -14.29 -5.70 -6.34
C THR A 67 -14.60 -6.46 -5.04
N ASP A 68 -13.57 -6.77 -4.25
CA ASP A 68 -13.68 -7.58 -3.03
C ASP A 68 -13.87 -6.72 -1.76
N VAL A 69 -13.96 -5.39 -1.92
CA VAL A 69 -14.20 -4.44 -0.83
C VAL A 69 -15.72 -4.29 -0.62
N SER A 70 -16.21 -4.35 0.61
CA SER A 70 -17.63 -4.15 0.87
C SER A 70 -18.07 -2.69 0.60
N ASP A 71 -19.36 -2.49 0.43
CA ASP A 71 -19.90 -1.14 0.19
C ASP A 71 -19.64 -0.19 1.35
N LYS A 72 -19.64 -0.72 2.58
CA LYS A 72 -19.35 0.06 3.79
C LYS A 72 -17.91 0.57 3.77
N GLU A 73 -16.93 -0.32 3.62
CA GLU A 73 -15.50 0.03 3.59
C GLU A 73 -15.15 0.92 2.39
N LEU A 74 -15.83 0.72 1.25
CA LEU A 74 -15.67 1.60 0.09
C LEU A 74 -16.24 3.00 0.37
N MET A 75 -17.37 3.11 1.04
CA MET A 75 -17.93 4.41 1.42
C MET A 75 -17.02 5.12 2.44
N ASP A 76 -16.51 4.40 3.43
CA ASP A 76 -15.54 4.93 4.40
C ASP A 76 -14.28 5.48 3.69
N TYR A 77 -13.77 4.74 2.68
CA TYR A 77 -12.68 5.22 1.82
C TYR A 77 -13.06 6.50 1.07
N VAL A 78 -14.24 6.54 0.46
CA VAL A 78 -14.71 7.71 -0.32
C VAL A 78 -14.81 8.94 0.59
N LEU A 79 -15.39 8.81 1.77
CA LEU A 79 -15.52 9.89 2.75
C LEU A 79 -14.15 10.40 3.22
N ALA A 80 -13.20 9.49 3.46
CA ALA A 80 -11.84 9.84 3.88
C ALA A 80 -11.01 10.46 2.75
N ALA A 81 -11.18 9.98 1.50
CA ALA A 81 -10.37 10.41 0.36
C ALA A 81 -10.80 11.76 -0.23
N HIS A 82 -12.00 12.24 0.06
CA HIS A 82 -12.54 13.46 -0.52
C HIS A 82 -12.86 14.53 0.54
N VAL A 83 -12.80 15.78 0.13
CA VAL A 83 -13.25 16.94 0.91
C VAL A 83 -14.43 17.60 0.24
N ALA A 84 -15.38 18.08 1.02
CA ALA A 84 -16.49 18.87 0.51
C ALA A 84 -16.00 20.24 -0.01
N THR A 85 -16.58 20.70 -1.11
CA THR A 85 -16.38 22.00 -1.72
C THR A 85 -17.73 22.64 -2.01
N SER A 86 -17.74 23.90 -2.47
CA SER A 86 -18.98 24.56 -2.92
C SER A 86 -19.61 23.90 -4.16
N GLU A 87 -18.85 23.11 -4.91
CA GLU A 87 -19.27 22.50 -6.19
C GLU A 87 -19.42 20.97 -6.11
N GLY A 88 -19.30 20.39 -4.91
CA GLY A 88 -19.35 18.94 -4.71
C GLY A 88 -18.23 18.42 -3.81
N VAL A 89 -17.53 17.39 -4.24
CA VAL A 89 -16.41 16.79 -3.47
C VAL A 89 -15.16 16.69 -4.33
N GLU A 90 -13.99 16.86 -3.72
CA GLU A 90 -12.70 16.86 -4.39
C GLU A 90 -11.70 15.92 -3.68
N LEU A 91 -10.88 15.19 -4.43
CA LEU A 91 -9.82 14.34 -3.89
C LEU A 91 -8.83 15.15 -3.06
N ARG A 92 -8.51 14.69 -1.86
CA ARG A 92 -7.47 15.27 -0.98
C ARG A 92 -6.08 15.26 -1.64
N PHE A 93 -5.78 14.20 -2.39
CA PHE A 93 -4.52 14.04 -3.09
C PHE A 93 -4.77 13.92 -4.58
N SER A 94 -4.17 14.82 -5.36
CA SER A 94 -4.34 14.83 -6.82
C SER A 94 -3.69 13.61 -7.48
N GLY A 95 -4.22 13.21 -8.63
CA GLY A 95 -3.62 12.17 -9.46
C GLY A 95 -2.19 12.50 -9.90
N ALA A 96 -1.85 13.78 -10.03
CA ALA A 96 -0.49 14.23 -10.31
C ALA A 96 0.49 13.89 -9.16
N TRP A 97 0.05 14.04 -7.91
CA TRP A 97 0.84 13.65 -6.74
C TRP A 97 1.04 12.13 -6.70
N GLU A 98 -0.01 11.36 -6.93
CA GLU A 98 0.07 9.89 -7.01
C GLU A 98 1.02 9.45 -8.14
N ALA A 99 0.97 10.08 -9.28
CA ALA A 99 1.89 9.84 -10.39
C ALA A 99 3.36 10.11 -10.01
N CYS A 100 3.65 11.12 -9.18
CA CYS A 100 4.98 11.37 -8.64
C CYS A 100 5.47 10.22 -7.75
N VAL A 101 4.60 9.67 -6.89
CA VAL A 101 4.92 8.50 -6.06
C VAL A 101 5.28 7.30 -6.94
N TYR A 102 4.50 7.03 -7.98
CA TYR A 102 4.78 5.93 -8.91
C TYR A 102 6.07 6.09 -9.71
N ARG A 103 6.50 7.33 -10.00
CA ARG A 103 7.77 7.62 -10.68
C ARG A 103 9.00 7.43 -9.80
N SER A 104 8.84 7.42 -8.48
CA SER A 104 9.93 7.44 -7.51
C SER A 104 9.92 6.25 -6.53
N PRO A 105 9.75 4.99 -7.00
CA PRO A 105 9.70 3.86 -6.09
C PRO A 105 11.04 3.66 -5.37
N PRO A 106 11.03 3.54 -4.04
CA PRO A 106 12.26 3.32 -3.27
C PRO A 106 12.79 1.89 -3.44
N ASN A 107 14.12 1.74 -3.38
CA ASN A 107 14.73 0.43 -3.22
C ASN A 107 14.84 0.08 -1.73
N LEU A 108 13.87 -0.66 -1.23
CA LEU A 108 13.79 -1.04 0.18
C LEU A 108 14.62 -2.27 0.54
N TRP A 109 15.08 -3.09 -0.42
CA TRP A 109 15.72 -4.38 -0.16
C TRP A 109 16.97 -4.29 0.70
N ARG A 110 17.79 -3.25 0.49
CA ARG A 110 18.98 -3.03 1.34
C ARG A 110 18.56 -2.70 2.77
N THR A 111 17.58 -1.83 2.95
CA THR A 111 17.07 -1.45 4.26
C THR A 111 16.45 -2.64 4.98
N LEU A 112 15.61 -3.43 4.30
CA LEU A 112 15.00 -4.63 4.87
C LEU A 112 16.03 -5.67 5.32
N LYS A 113 17.15 -5.84 4.58
CA LYS A 113 18.22 -6.76 4.94
C LYS A 113 19.12 -6.28 6.08
N THR A 114 19.20 -4.97 6.31
CA THR A 114 20.12 -4.36 7.30
C THR A 114 19.39 -3.75 8.49
N THR A 115 18.08 -3.83 8.55
CA THR A 115 17.32 -3.37 9.72
C THR A 115 17.61 -4.25 10.92
N LYS A 116 17.65 -3.64 12.10
CA LYS A 116 17.81 -4.33 13.38
C LYS A 116 16.50 -4.51 14.12
N VAL A 117 15.46 -3.80 13.70
CA VAL A 117 14.12 -3.93 14.29
C VAL A 117 13.34 -5.03 13.57
N PRO A 118 12.46 -5.75 14.26
CA PRO A 118 11.58 -6.74 13.64
C PRO A 118 10.64 -6.08 12.64
N VAL A 119 10.37 -6.79 11.54
CA VAL A 119 9.46 -6.34 10.49
C VAL A 119 8.42 -7.43 10.27
N HIS A 120 7.16 -7.11 10.53
CA HIS A 120 6.03 -7.99 10.27
C HIS A 120 5.36 -7.56 8.98
N VAL A 121 5.22 -8.47 8.04
CA VAL A 121 4.60 -8.21 6.74
C VAL A 121 3.39 -9.12 6.56
N LEU A 122 2.23 -8.53 6.33
CA LEU A 122 1.03 -9.23 5.90
C LEU A 122 0.80 -8.96 4.42
N GLY A 123 0.83 -9.99 3.58
CA GLY A 123 0.57 -9.90 2.14
C GLY A 123 -0.77 -10.53 1.76
N GLY A 124 -1.44 -9.99 0.75
CA GLY A 124 -2.62 -10.61 0.17
C GLY A 124 -2.24 -11.78 -0.74
N GLU A 125 -2.89 -12.94 -0.62
CA GLU A 125 -2.65 -14.10 -1.48
C GLU A 125 -3.02 -13.84 -2.94
N ARG A 126 -4.02 -12.97 -3.17
CA ARG A 126 -4.46 -12.52 -4.48
C ARG A 126 -3.86 -11.15 -4.87
N SER A 127 -2.88 -10.66 -4.10
CA SER A 127 -2.22 -9.39 -4.39
C SER A 127 -1.42 -9.45 -5.69
N TYR A 128 -1.59 -8.43 -6.50
CA TYR A 128 -0.76 -8.21 -7.69
C TYR A 128 0.56 -7.48 -7.39
N VAL A 129 0.73 -7.00 -6.16
CA VAL A 129 1.91 -6.25 -5.69
C VAL A 129 2.97 -7.19 -5.15
N ILE A 130 2.59 -8.13 -4.29
CA ILE A 130 3.50 -9.14 -3.73
C ILE A 130 3.48 -10.39 -4.63
N THR A 131 4.29 -10.37 -5.67
CA THR A 131 4.46 -11.54 -6.54
C THR A 131 5.11 -12.71 -5.79
N PRO A 132 4.99 -13.98 -6.27
CA PRO A 132 5.67 -15.13 -5.65
C PRO A 132 7.17 -14.92 -5.47
N LYS A 133 7.84 -14.24 -6.42
CA LYS A 133 9.27 -13.91 -6.34
C LYS A 133 9.55 -12.94 -5.18
N VAL A 134 8.71 -11.93 -5.00
CA VAL A 134 8.80 -10.97 -3.89
C VAL A 134 8.54 -11.67 -2.57
N ALA A 135 7.48 -12.48 -2.47
CA ALA A 135 7.14 -13.24 -1.28
C ALA A 135 8.27 -14.16 -0.82
N ASN A 136 8.86 -14.94 -1.75
CA ASN A 136 10.00 -15.82 -1.44
C ASN A 136 11.22 -15.03 -0.96
N ARG A 137 11.45 -13.85 -1.53
CA ARG A 137 12.54 -12.98 -1.11
C ARG A 137 12.30 -12.37 0.27
N LEU A 138 11.07 -11.97 0.61
CA LEU A 138 10.71 -11.51 1.95
C LEU A 138 10.94 -12.62 2.99
N ARG A 139 10.47 -13.85 2.72
CA ARG A 139 10.70 -15.02 3.60
C ARG A 139 12.17 -15.35 3.81
N SER A 140 13.05 -15.02 2.87
CA SER A 140 14.49 -15.28 3.00
C SER A 140 15.24 -14.30 3.91
N ILE A 141 14.59 -13.25 4.39
CA ILE A 141 15.22 -12.25 5.26
C ILE A 141 14.85 -12.55 6.71
N LYS A 142 15.84 -12.88 7.53
CA LYS A 142 15.68 -13.35 8.92
C LYS A 142 14.84 -12.40 9.81
N GLN A 143 14.93 -11.10 9.58
CA GLN A 143 14.23 -10.08 10.38
C GLN A 143 12.76 -9.88 9.98
N ILE A 144 12.31 -10.57 8.93
CA ILE A 144 10.95 -10.41 8.41
C ILE A 144 10.10 -11.62 8.81
N ASP A 145 9.04 -11.39 9.59
CA ASP A 145 7.92 -12.31 9.74
C ASP A 145 6.91 -12.01 8.62
N PHE A 146 6.89 -12.86 7.58
CA PHE A 146 6.00 -12.70 6.43
C PHE A 146 4.86 -13.70 6.51
N ARG A 147 3.64 -13.18 6.57
CA ARG A 147 2.39 -13.96 6.56
C ARG A 147 1.49 -13.54 5.41
N THR A 148 0.55 -14.40 5.05
CA THR A 148 -0.45 -14.11 4.00
C THR A 148 -1.87 -14.21 4.54
N LEU A 149 -2.77 -13.50 3.88
CA LEU A 149 -4.21 -13.51 4.12
C LEU A 149 -4.92 -13.70 2.78
N ASP A 150 -6.02 -14.45 2.76
CA ASP A 150 -6.87 -14.58 1.56
C ASP A 150 -7.59 -13.27 1.25
N ALA A 151 -6.83 -12.34 0.66
CA ALA A 151 -7.24 -11.00 0.27
C ALA A 151 -6.42 -10.53 -0.93
N GLY A 152 -6.86 -9.44 -1.56
CA GLY A 152 -6.10 -8.71 -2.57
C GLY A 152 -5.16 -7.66 -1.98
N HIS A 153 -4.80 -6.66 -2.79
CA HIS A 153 -3.91 -5.58 -2.37
C HIS A 153 -4.53 -4.65 -1.31
N LEU A 154 -5.83 -4.48 -1.33
CA LEU A 154 -6.54 -3.62 -0.38
C LEU A 154 -6.98 -4.39 0.87
N LEU A 155 -6.15 -5.31 1.36
CA LEU A 155 -6.46 -6.21 2.47
C LEU A 155 -7.01 -5.52 3.73
N PRO A 156 -6.62 -4.28 4.12
CA PRO A 156 -7.25 -3.60 5.25
C PRO A 156 -8.72 -3.23 5.01
N MET A 157 -9.13 -3.10 3.75
CA MET A 157 -10.51 -2.81 3.34
C MET A 157 -11.28 -4.09 3.00
N GLU A 158 -10.60 -5.12 2.47
CA GLU A 158 -11.21 -6.41 2.13
C GLU A 158 -11.44 -7.29 3.36
N LYS A 159 -10.53 -7.22 4.35
CA LYS A 159 -10.47 -8.04 5.58
C LYS A 159 -10.08 -7.20 6.79
N PRO A 160 -10.90 -6.20 7.19
CA PRO A 160 -10.53 -5.24 8.22
C PRO A 160 -10.28 -5.88 9.59
N GLN A 161 -11.10 -6.87 10.02
CA GLN A 161 -10.96 -7.51 11.32
C GLN A 161 -9.69 -8.35 11.42
N GLU A 162 -9.43 -9.18 10.41
CA GLU A 162 -8.24 -10.03 10.34
C GLU A 162 -6.97 -9.20 10.25
N THR A 163 -7.01 -8.10 9.48
CA THR A 163 -5.89 -7.16 9.36
C THR A 163 -5.63 -6.44 10.69
N ALA A 164 -6.67 -5.95 11.36
CA ALA A 164 -6.55 -5.33 12.67
C ALA A 164 -6.00 -6.31 13.71
N GLY A 165 -6.50 -7.56 13.73
CA GLY A 165 -6.01 -8.62 14.61
C GLY A 165 -4.52 -8.89 14.40
N PHE A 166 -4.06 -8.96 13.15
CA PHE A 166 -2.63 -9.10 12.85
C PHE A 166 -1.81 -7.93 13.41
N VAL A 167 -2.25 -6.69 13.19
CA VAL A 167 -1.55 -5.50 13.70
C VAL A 167 -1.47 -5.49 15.22
N ILE A 168 -2.59 -5.76 15.90
CA ILE A 168 -2.65 -5.80 17.38
C ILE A 168 -1.72 -6.88 17.93
N ASN A 169 -1.71 -8.08 17.35
CA ASN A 169 -0.82 -9.16 17.75
C ASN A 169 0.66 -8.78 17.58
N CYS A 170 1.03 -8.11 16.49
CA CYS A 170 2.41 -7.64 16.29
C CYS A 170 2.80 -6.58 17.32
N LEU A 171 1.90 -5.65 17.66
CA LEU A 171 2.16 -4.62 18.67
C LEU A 171 2.29 -5.21 20.08
N GLY A 172 1.47 -6.22 20.44
CA GLY A 172 1.55 -6.90 21.74
C GLY A 172 2.89 -7.61 21.96
N GLN A 173 3.45 -8.25 20.93
CA GLN A 173 4.75 -8.93 21.01
C GLN A 173 5.92 -7.98 21.38
N HIS A 174 5.78 -6.69 21.13
CA HIS A 174 6.79 -5.69 21.47
C HIS A 174 6.65 -5.11 22.87
N SER A 175 5.47 -5.25 23.49
CA SER A 175 5.22 -4.80 24.86
C SER A 175 5.78 -5.79 25.89
N ASP A 176 5.73 -7.09 25.63
CA ASP A 176 6.17 -8.16 26.54
C ASP A 176 7.71 -8.30 26.60
N SER A 177 8.44 -7.84 25.58
CA SER A 177 9.91 -7.89 25.55
C SER A 177 10.59 -6.83 26.44
N GLU A 178 9.85 -5.90 27.03
CA GLU A 178 10.39 -4.90 27.98
C GLU A 178 10.19 -5.30 29.45
N LEU A 179 9.47 -6.38 29.74
CA LEU A 179 9.20 -6.86 31.11
C LEU A 179 10.04 -8.09 31.50
N SER A 180 10.93 -8.52 30.63
CA SER A 180 11.88 -9.62 30.83
C SER A 180 13.33 -9.13 30.79
#